data_12a257a1ae45489bd12926ed5a63f5a7
#
_entry.id   12a257a1ae45489bd12926ed5a63f5a7
#
_cell.length_a   1.000
_cell.length_b   1.000
_cell.length_c   1.000
_cell.angle_alpha   90.00
_cell.angle_beta   90.00
_cell.angle_gamma   90.00
#
_symmetry.space_group_name_H-M   'P 1'
#
loop_
_entity.id
_entity.type
_entity.pdbx_description
1 polymer ?
#
loop_
_entity_poly.entity_id
_entity_poly.type
_entity_poly.pdbx_seq_one_letter_code
_entity_poly.pdbx_strand_id
1 'polypeptide(L)'
;MPDRVFDGDKLRDRRVIKRLSQATLAEGLHVKVNAVYRWENGLAAPPQERLPAIAAFLDADLDELFPRTESPNLADLRCDAGMTQADTARYTNTSSPMPVRAAEQGKRPLSDQAVNALSGAYNVTRAELLAAQRRSFGRPEEPREEPSAEGARTARKLESLRTEVYGGVLPSDAHLASEGNRKSGSTVLTEAAVRSLRTGEAAEPADGALDALALALDVPPVYFRQDDPEVDALILSTRAVRNRFTVMVARGAGQDMPKESWDQLRDFIGETMEEILADDENGRPA
;
A
#
# COMPACT_ATOMS: atom_id res chain seq x y z
N MET A 1 -8.96 -19.84 -11.05
CA MET A 1 -8.43 -18.46 -11.16
C MET A 1 -8.61 -17.85 -9.80
N PRO A 2 -7.59 -17.28 -9.20
CA PRO A 2 -7.68 -16.71 -7.85
C PRO A 2 -8.37 -15.34 -7.86
N ASP A 3 -9.66 -15.33 -8.18
CA ASP A 3 -10.46 -14.11 -8.12
C ASP A 3 -10.47 -13.58 -6.68
N ARG A 4 -10.57 -12.26 -6.52
CA ARG A 4 -10.79 -11.66 -5.19
C ARG A 4 -12.10 -12.15 -4.61
N VAL A 5 -12.09 -12.46 -3.32
CA VAL A 5 -13.31 -12.87 -2.62
C VAL A 5 -14.19 -11.65 -2.40
N PHE A 6 -15.36 -11.67 -3.01
CA PHE A 6 -16.37 -10.64 -2.84
C PHE A 6 -17.34 -11.04 -1.72
N ASP A 7 -17.54 -10.14 -0.76
CA ASP A 7 -18.48 -10.29 0.34
C ASP A 7 -19.42 -9.07 0.35
N GLY A 8 -20.69 -9.30 0.08
CA GLY A 8 -21.71 -8.26 0.01
C GLY A 8 -21.99 -7.61 1.37
N ASP A 9 -21.89 -8.35 2.46
CA ASP A 9 -22.10 -7.83 3.81
C ASP A 9 -20.97 -6.87 4.18
N LYS A 10 -19.71 -7.21 3.89
CA LYS A 10 -18.57 -6.29 4.06
C LYS A 10 -18.72 -5.00 3.26
N LEU A 11 -19.17 -5.12 2.01
CA LEU A 11 -19.46 -3.95 1.17
C LEU A 11 -20.51 -3.04 1.83
N ARG A 12 -21.62 -3.63 2.28
CA ARG A 12 -22.70 -2.92 2.96
C ARG A 12 -22.22 -2.25 4.24
N ASP A 13 -21.50 -2.97 5.09
CA ASP A 13 -20.99 -2.46 6.36
C ASP A 13 -20.07 -1.27 6.14
N ARG A 14 -19.14 -1.36 5.18
CA ARG A 14 -18.23 -0.26 4.86
C ARG A 14 -18.98 0.96 4.35
N ARG A 15 -19.99 0.79 3.48
CA ARG A 15 -20.86 1.87 3.01
C ARG A 15 -21.62 2.54 4.16
N VAL A 16 -22.17 1.75 5.07
CA VAL A 16 -22.91 2.27 6.25
C VAL A 16 -22.00 3.05 7.18
N ILE A 17 -20.79 2.55 7.45
CA ILE A 17 -19.75 3.26 8.24
C ILE A 17 -19.46 4.63 7.61
N LYS A 18 -19.39 4.72 6.28
CA LYS A 18 -19.19 5.98 5.55
C LYS A 18 -20.48 6.82 5.44
N ARG A 19 -21.59 6.37 6.02
CA ARG A 19 -22.91 7.04 5.99
C ARG A 19 -23.43 7.32 4.57
N LEU A 20 -23.09 6.43 3.62
CA LEU A 20 -23.52 6.57 2.23
C LEU A 20 -24.81 5.78 1.99
N SER A 21 -25.71 6.31 1.13
CA SER A 21 -26.86 5.56 0.63
C SER A 21 -26.42 4.63 -0.51
N GLN A 22 -27.22 3.58 -0.80
CA GLN A 22 -27.02 2.76 -2.00
C GLN A 22 -27.07 3.60 -3.28
N ALA A 23 -27.92 4.63 -3.32
CA ALA A 23 -28.03 5.54 -4.45
C ALA A 23 -26.73 6.35 -4.64
N THR A 24 -26.16 6.90 -3.57
CA THR A 24 -24.90 7.65 -3.61
C THR A 24 -23.74 6.77 -4.08
N LEU A 25 -23.65 5.53 -3.57
CA LEU A 25 -22.64 4.58 -4.02
C LEU A 25 -22.82 4.22 -5.51
N ALA A 26 -24.06 3.99 -5.93
CA ALA A 26 -24.37 3.67 -7.33
C ALA A 26 -24.02 4.83 -8.28
N GLU A 27 -24.32 6.06 -7.88
CA GLU A 27 -23.97 7.27 -8.63
C GLU A 27 -22.46 7.42 -8.77
N GLY A 28 -21.71 7.31 -7.66
CA GLY A 28 -20.24 7.42 -7.65
C GLY A 28 -19.55 6.34 -8.48
N LEU A 29 -20.14 5.15 -8.57
CA LEU A 29 -19.63 4.05 -9.37
C LEU A 29 -20.19 3.99 -10.81
N HIS A 30 -21.06 4.92 -11.18
CA HIS A 30 -21.75 4.95 -12.47
C HIS A 30 -22.49 3.63 -12.80
N VAL A 31 -23.23 3.10 -11.82
CA VAL A 31 -24.04 1.89 -11.96
C VAL A 31 -25.49 2.16 -11.54
N LYS A 32 -26.38 1.23 -11.84
CA LYS A 32 -27.76 1.30 -11.36
C LYS A 32 -27.84 0.96 -9.86
N VAL A 33 -28.71 1.62 -9.12
CA VAL A 33 -28.94 1.33 -7.69
C VAL A 33 -29.25 -0.15 -7.44
N ASN A 34 -30.01 -0.76 -8.35
CA ASN A 34 -30.32 -2.20 -8.26
C ASN A 34 -29.07 -3.10 -8.37
N ALA A 35 -27.99 -2.65 -9.01
CA ALA A 35 -26.73 -3.42 -9.02
C ALA A 35 -26.11 -3.44 -7.62
N VAL A 36 -26.04 -2.28 -6.95
CA VAL A 36 -25.54 -2.18 -5.57
C VAL A 36 -26.39 -3.01 -4.62
N TYR A 37 -27.72 -2.91 -4.73
CA TYR A 37 -28.63 -3.74 -3.94
C TYR A 37 -28.36 -5.24 -4.12
N ARG A 38 -28.18 -5.71 -5.36
CA ARG A 38 -27.88 -7.12 -5.64
C ARG A 38 -26.53 -7.55 -5.10
N TRP A 39 -25.53 -6.69 -5.16
CA TRP A 39 -24.20 -6.95 -4.61
C TRP A 39 -24.27 -7.11 -3.09
N GLU A 40 -24.88 -6.16 -2.38
CA GLU A 40 -25.00 -6.17 -0.92
C GLU A 40 -25.85 -7.32 -0.37
N ASN A 41 -26.74 -7.90 -1.19
CA ASN A 41 -27.56 -9.04 -0.78
C ASN A 41 -27.04 -10.38 -1.33
N GLY A 42 -25.84 -10.42 -1.88
CA GLY A 42 -25.23 -11.65 -2.38
C GLY A 42 -25.92 -12.25 -3.62
N LEU A 43 -26.81 -11.48 -4.28
CA LEU A 43 -27.54 -11.92 -5.47
C LEU A 43 -26.71 -11.82 -6.76
N ALA A 44 -25.60 -11.09 -6.71
CA ALA A 44 -24.61 -10.98 -7.77
C ALA A 44 -23.31 -10.44 -7.19
N ALA A 45 -22.18 -10.70 -7.85
CA ALA A 45 -20.92 -10.03 -7.58
C ALA A 45 -20.64 -8.97 -8.64
N PRO A 46 -19.96 -7.86 -8.30
CA PRO A 46 -19.45 -6.93 -9.30
C PRO A 46 -18.37 -7.61 -10.15
N PRO A 47 -18.15 -7.16 -11.40
CA PRO A 47 -16.98 -7.57 -12.16
C PRO A 47 -15.68 -7.27 -11.40
N GLN A 48 -14.68 -8.14 -11.49
CA GLN A 48 -13.43 -8.03 -10.74
C GLN A 48 -12.72 -6.70 -10.98
N GLU A 49 -12.72 -6.20 -12.21
CA GLU A 49 -12.15 -4.90 -12.57
C GLU A 49 -12.86 -3.68 -11.96
N ARG A 50 -14.01 -3.87 -11.33
CA ARG A 50 -14.71 -2.80 -10.61
C ARG A 50 -14.35 -2.75 -9.12
N LEU A 51 -13.77 -3.79 -8.58
CA LEU A 51 -13.46 -3.86 -7.15
C LEU A 51 -12.52 -2.75 -6.68
N PRO A 52 -11.47 -2.37 -7.44
CA PRO A 52 -10.62 -1.24 -7.06
C PRO A 52 -11.39 0.10 -6.97
N ALA A 53 -12.28 0.37 -7.92
CA ALA A 53 -13.09 1.58 -7.89
C ALA A 53 -14.06 1.60 -6.71
N ILE A 54 -14.62 0.46 -6.34
CA ILE A 54 -15.49 0.31 -5.17
C ILE A 54 -14.68 0.58 -3.89
N ALA A 55 -13.50 -0.03 -3.75
CA ALA A 55 -12.62 0.15 -2.59
C ALA A 55 -12.19 1.62 -2.46
N ALA A 56 -11.74 2.24 -3.55
CA ALA A 56 -11.34 3.64 -3.58
C ALA A 56 -12.50 4.60 -3.21
N PHE A 57 -13.71 4.37 -3.73
CA PHE A 57 -14.87 5.19 -3.40
C PHE A 57 -15.25 5.09 -1.92
N LEU A 58 -15.06 3.92 -1.32
CA LEU A 58 -15.31 3.66 0.10
C LEU A 58 -14.11 4.02 1.00
N ASP A 59 -13.01 4.54 0.42
CA ASP A 59 -11.79 4.85 1.14
C ASP A 59 -11.36 3.65 1.99
N ALA A 60 -11.27 2.50 1.34
CA ALA A 60 -10.88 1.22 1.93
C ALA A 60 -9.72 0.61 1.16
N ASP A 61 -8.87 -0.12 1.86
CA ASP A 61 -7.85 -0.93 1.21
C ASP A 61 -8.51 -2.05 0.39
N LEU A 62 -7.96 -2.29 -0.82
CA LEU A 62 -8.51 -3.29 -1.74
C LEU A 62 -8.37 -4.71 -1.17
N ASP A 63 -7.26 -5.02 -0.51
CA ASP A 63 -6.98 -6.33 0.05
C ASP A 63 -7.78 -6.59 1.34
N GLU A 64 -8.08 -5.53 2.12
CA GLU A 64 -8.95 -5.63 3.29
C GLU A 64 -10.41 -5.88 2.89
N LEU A 65 -10.91 -5.13 1.90
CA LEU A 65 -12.31 -5.21 1.51
C LEU A 65 -12.58 -6.46 0.66
N PHE A 66 -11.66 -6.80 -0.24
CA PHE A 66 -11.77 -7.91 -1.18
C PHE A 66 -10.48 -8.75 -1.17
N PRO A 67 -10.25 -9.57 -0.12
CA PRO A 67 -9.04 -10.34 0.02
C PRO A 67 -8.85 -11.35 -1.11
N ARG A 68 -7.60 -11.74 -1.34
CA ARG A 68 -7.21 -12.79 -2.27
C ARG A 68 -6.47 -13.87 -1.52
N THR A 69 -6.67 -15.13 -1.89
CA THR A 69 -6.04 -16.28 -1.22
C THR A 69 -4.73 -16.69 -1.86
N GLU A 70 -4.52 -16.34 -3.13
CA GLU A 70 -3.35 -16.75 -3.92
C GLU A 70 -2.67 -15.54 -4.56
N SER A 71 -1.42 -15.71 -4.97
CA SER A 71 -0.68 -14.68 -5.70
C SER A 71 -1.34 -14.35 -7.04
N PRO A 72 -1.44 -13.06 -7.43
CA PRO A 72 -2.17 -12.64 -8.62
C PRO A 72 -1.53 -13.15 -9.91
N ASN A 73 -2.35 -13.59 -10.86
CA ASN A 73 -1.96 -13.86 -12.25
C ASN A 73 -2.14 -12.60 -13.12
N LEU A 74 -1.90 -12.67 -14.43
CA LEU A 74 -2.03 -11.51 -15.33
C LEU A 74 -3.44 -10.92 -15.37
N ALA A 75 -4.48 -11.75 -15.37
CA ALA A 75 -5.86 -11.28 -15.38
C ALA A 75 -6.19 -10.56 -14.07
N ASP A 76 -5.66 -11.04 -12.96
CA ASP A 76 -5.81 -10.44 -11.65
C ASP A 76 -5.15 -9.05 -11.59
N LEU A 77 -3.91 -8.92 -12.05
CA LEU A 77 -3.22 -7.62 -12.10
C LEU A 77 -3.97 -6.61 -12.96
N ARG A 78 -4.53 -7.06 -14.09
CA ARG A 78 -5.37 -6.19 -14.93
C ARG A 78 -6.63 -5.73 -14.19
N CYS A 79 -7.31 -6.65 -13.52
CA CYS A 79 -8.50 -6.32 -12.73
C CYS A 79 -8.18 -5.39 -11.57
N ASP A 80 -7.06 -5.60 -10.88
CA ASP A 80 -6.58 -4.74 -9.79
C ASP A 80 -6.21 -3.33 -10.28
N ALA A 81 -5.81 -3.19 -11.54
CA ALA A 81 -5.65 -1.89 -12.20
C ALA A 81 -6.98 -1.27 -12.69
N GLY A 82 -8.12 -1.90 -12.41
CA GLY A 82 -9.44 -1.43 -12.84
C GLY A 82 -9.68 -1.50 -14.35
N MET A 83 -8.92 -2.34 -15.07
CA MET A 83 -8.93 -2.38 -16.53
C MET A 83 -9.72 -3.57 -17.08
N THR A 84 -10.55 -3.31 -18.09
CA THR A 84 -11.14 -4.37 -18.91
C THR A 84 -10.12 -4.94 -19.90
N GLN A 85 -10.39 -6.12 -20.47
CA GLN A 85 -9.55 -6.64 -21.56
C GLN A 85 -9.44 -5.67 -22.74
N ALA A 86 -10.53 -4.98 -23.09
CA ALA A 86 -10.55 -4.02 -24.19
C ALA A 86 -9.58 -2.84 -23.94
N ASP A 87 -9.46 -2.39 -22.72
CA ASP A 87 -8.57 -1.28 -22.36
C ASP A 87 -7.09 -1.61 -22.57
N THR A 88 -6.72 -2.88 -22.59
CA THR A 88 -5.33 -3.30 -22.80
C THR A 88 -4.86 -3.13 -24.24
N ALA A 89 -5.77 -2.95 -25.20
CA ALA A 89 -5.43 -2.81 -26.62
C ALA A 89 -4.41 -1.69 -26.90
N ARG A 90 -4.51 -0.57 -26.18
CA ARG A 90 -3.61 0.60 -26.32
C ARG A 90 -2.17 0.35 -25.86
N TYR A 91 -1.94 -0.74 -25.12
CA TYR A 91 -0.61 -1.11 -24.60
C TYR A 91 0.04 -2.24 -25.41
N THR A 92 -0.58 -2.66 -26.52
CA THR A 92 -0.06 -3.67 -27.41
C THR A 92 0.25 -3.09 -28.78
N ASN A 93 1.28 -3.61 -29.47
CA ASN A 93 1.66 -3.14 -30.80
C ASN A 93 0.60 -3.37 -31.87
N THR A 94 -0.35 -4.24 -31.60
CA THR A 94 -1.41 -4.61 -32.53
C THR A 94 -2.67 -3.78 -32.36
N SER A 95 -2.69 -2.86 -31.38
CA SER A 95 -3.89 -2.11 -30.94
C SER A 95 -5.11 -3.04 -30.73
N SER A 96 -4.84 -4.24 -30.21
CA SER A 96 -5.80 -5.30 -29.98
C SER A 96 -5.60 -5.89 -28.57
N PRO A 97 -6.68 -6.29 -27.87
CA PRO A 97 -6.58 -6.97 -26.58
C PRO A 97 -6.11 -8.43 -26.69
N MET A 98 -6.04 -8.98 -27.93
CA MET A 98 -5.75 -10.39 -28.15
C MET A 98 -4.40 -10.85 -27.57
N PRO A 99 -3.29 -10.11 -27.66
CA PRO A 99 -2.03 -10.51 -27.05
C PRO A 99 -2.14 -10.69 -25.53
N VAL A 100 -2.81 -9.76 -24.85
CA VAL A 100 -3.01 -9.83 -23.39
C VAL A 100 -3.94 -11.00 -23.04
N ARG A 101 -5.04 -11.15 -23.74
CA ARG A 101 -5.96 -12.29 -23.58
C ARG A 101 -5.26 -13.62 -23.76
N ALA A 102 -4.40 -13.75 -24.76
CA ALA A 102 -3.64 -14.98 -25.01
C ALA A 102 -2.64 -15.26 -23.87
N ALA A 103 -2.02 -14.23 -23.31
CA ALA A 103 -1.11 -14.36 -22.19
C ALA A 103 -1.84 -14.69 -20.88
N GLU A 104 -3.00 -14.07 -20.60
CA GLU A 104 -3.87 -14.41 -19.47
C GLU A 104 -4.34 -15.88 -19.52
N GLN A 105 -4.55 -16.42 -20.72
CA GLN A 105 -4.93 -17.81 -20.92
C GLN A 105 -3.75 -18.79 -20.97
N GLY A 106 -2.53 -18.32 -20.74
CA GLY A 106 -1.31 -19.15 -20.78
C GLY A 106 -0.95 -19.68 -22.17
N LYS A 107 -1.47 -19.07 -23.24
CA LYS A 107 -1.26 -19.56 -24.63
C LYS A 107 -0.03 -18.97 -25.28
N ARG A 108 0.23 -17.70 -25.08
CA ARG A 108 1.35 -16.98 -25.68
C ARG A 108 1.85 -15.88 -24.74
N PRO A 109 3.16 -15.80 -24.46
CA PRO A 109 3.71 -14.76 -23.60
C PRO A 109 3.58 -13.37 -24.25
N LEU A 110 3.56 -12.34 -23.41
CA LEU A 110 3.64 -10.95 -23.84
C LEU A 110 5.02 -10.65 -24.44
N SER A 111 5.06 -9.72 -25.39
CA SER A 111 6.32 -9.17 -25.87
C SER A 111 6.94 -8.24 -24.81
N ASP A 112 8.28 -8.05 -24.85
CA ASP A 112 8.98 -7.16 -23.92
C ASP A 112 8.41 -5.74 -23.92
N GLN A 113 8.02 -5.23 -25.07
CA GLN A 113 7.38 -3.91 -25.17
C GLN A 113 6.03 -3.88 -24.45
N ALA A 114 5.19 -4.92 -24.64
CA ALA A 114 3.91 -5.01 -23.93
C ALA A 114 4.11 -5.20 -22.42
N VAL A 115 5.12 -5.96 -21.99
CA VAL A 115 5.50 -6.12 -20.58
C VAL A 115 5.83 -4.75 -19.97
N ASN A 116 6.69 -3.95 -20.62
CA ASN A 116 7.07 -2.63 -20.13
C ASN A 116 5.88 -1.65 -20.07
N ALA A 117 5.04 -1.65 -21.10
CA ALA A 117 3.87 -0.77 -21.15
C ALA A 117 2.80 -1.15 -20.10
N LEU A 118 2.55 -2.47 -19.94
CA LEU A 118 1.55 -2.97 -19.02
C LEU A 118 2.01 -2.91 -17.56
N SER A 119 3.31 -3.07 -17.26
CA SER A 119 3.80 -2.89 -15.89
C SER A 119 3.53 -1.47 -15.39
N GLY A 120 3.78 -0.45 -16.21
CA GLY A 120 3.40 0.93 -15.87
C GLY A 120 1.89 1.13 -15.76
N ALA A 121 1.10 0.53 -16.67
CA ALA A 121 -0.35 0.68 -16.67
C ALA A 121 -1.05 -0.03 -15.48
N TYR A 122 -0.49 -1.14 -15.04
CA TYR A 122 -1.01 -1.91 -13.88
C TYR A 122 -0.39 -1.44 -12.57
N ASN A 123 0.53 -0.48 -12.61
CA ASN A 123 1.26 0.02 -11.45
C ASN A 123 1.97 -1.10 -10.67
N VAL A 124 2.66 -1.97 -11.40
CA VAL A 124 3.46 -3.07 -10.88
C VAL A 124 4.86 -3.05 -11.46
N THR A 125 5.82 -3.68 -10.81
CA THR A 125 7.15 -3.85 -11.37
C THR A 125 7.13 -4.81 -12.55
N ARG A 126 8.15 -4.73 -13.41
CA ARG A 126 8.34 -5.69 -14.50
C ARG A 126 8.46 -7.14 -13.98
N ALA A 127 9.12 -7.32 -12.83
CA ALA A 127 9.31 -8.62 -12.19
C ALA A 127 7.96 -9.21 -11.73
N GLU A 128 7.12 -8.42 -11.07
CA GLU A 128 5.78 -8.83 -10.64
C GLU A 128 4.90 -9.22 -11.83
N LEU A 129 4.93 -8.43 -12.91
CA LEU A 129 4.15 -8.74 -14.11
C LEU A 129 4.62 -10.04 -14.78
N LEU A 130 5.93 -10.28 -14.85
CA LEU A 130 6.49 -11.53 -15.38
C LEU A 130 6.18 -12.73 -14.47
N ALA A 131 6.20 -12.55 -13.14
CA ALA A 131 5.78 -13.57 -12.19
C ALA A 131 4.29 -13.91 -12.36
N ALA A 132 3.43 -12.91 -12.48
CA ALA A 132 2.01 -13.09 -12.78
C ALA A 132 1.79 -13.81 -14.12
N GLN A 133 2.58 -13.46 -15.13
CA GLN A 133 2.55 -14.19 -16.41
C GLN A 133 2.92 -15.67 -16.25
N ARG A 134 3.99 -16.00 -15.50
CA ARG A 134 4.36 -17.41 -15.23
C ARG A 134 3.20 -18.15 -14.56
N ARG A 135 2.52 -17.55 -13.58
CA ARG A 135 1.32 -18.13 -12.94
C ARG A 135 0.18 -18.36 -13.93
N SER A 136 -0.05 -17.43 -14.86
CA SER A 136 -1.05 -17.62 -15.94
C SER A 136 -0.73 -18.82 -16.83
N PHE A 137 0.54 -19.21 -16.95
CA PHE A 137 0.99 -20.39 -17.71
C PHE A 137 1.02 -21.68 -16.89
N GLY A 138 0.53 -21.65 -15.63
CA GLY A 138 0.59 -22.81 -14.74
C GLY A 138 2.01 -23.24 -14.38
N ARG A 139 2.99 -22.35 -14.57
CA ARG A 139 4.38 -22.62 -14.19
C ARG A 139 4.53 -22.36 -12.69
N PRO A 140 5.22 -23.23 -11.94
CA PRO A 140 5.55 -22.96 -10.55
C PRO A 140 6.23 -21.60 -10.44
N GLU A 141 5.97 -20.88 -9.35
CA GLU A 141 6.83 -19.76 -8.96
C GLU A 141 8.25 -20.31 -8.87
N GLU A 142 9.19 -19.65 -9.57
CA GLU A 142 10.59 -19.82 -9.17
C GLU A 142 10.66 -19.52 -7.69
N PRO A 143 11.42 -20.28 -6.88
CA PRO A 143 11.56 -19.98 -5.48
C PRO A 143 11.82 -18.47 -5.39
N ARG A 144 10.97 -17.76 -4.67
CA ARG A 144 11.24 -16.35 -4.35
C ARG A 144 12.63 -16.35 -3.77
N GLU A 145 13.53 -15.55 -4.32
CA GLU A 145 14.76 -15.25 -3.60
C GLU A 145 14.30 -14.90 -2.19
N GLU A 146 14.81 -15.65 -1.21
CA GLU A 146 14.44 -15.39 0.19
C GLU A 146 14.65 -13.89 0.41
N PRO A 147 13.69 -13.21 1.07
CA PRO A 147 13.81 -11.77 1.31
C PRO A 147 15.21 -11.53 1.88
N SER A 148 15.90 -10.54 1.34
CA SER A 148 17.19 -10.16 1.94
C SER A 148 16.98 -9.89 3.43
N ALA A 149 17.97 -10.15 4.26
CA ALA A 149 17.86 -9.89 5.70
C ALA A 149 17.42 -8.44 5.96
N GLU A 150 17.82 -7.51 5.11
CA GLU A 150 17.44 -6.10 5.14
C GLU A 150 15.99 -5.87 4.73
N GLY A 151 15.52 -6.51 3.66
CA GLY A 151 14.12 -6.44 3.24
C GLY A 151 13.18 -7.02 4.29
N ALA A 152 13.52 -8.18 4.87
CA ALA A 152 12.74 -8.79 5.94
C ALA A 152 12.72 -7.92 7.21
N ARG A 153 13.84 -7.26 7.54
CA ARG A 153 13.92 -6.29 8.66
C ARG A 153 13.02 -5.10 8.41
N THR A 154 13.09 -4.48 7.24
CA THR A 154 12.28 -3.32 6.87
C THR A 154 10.79 -3.65 6.92
N ALA A 155 10.38 -4.79 6.39
CA ALA A 155 8.98 -5.22 6.44
C ALA A 155 8.49 -5.41 7.89
N ARG A 156 9.29 -6.05 8.78
CA ARG A 156 8.94 -6.18 10.20
C ARG A 156 8.78 -4.83 10.87
N LYS A 157 9.67 -3.87 10.63
CA LYS A 157 9.60 -2.53 11.21
C LYS A 157 8.39 -1.73 10.71
N LEU A 158 8.02 -1.88 9.43
CA LEU A 158 6.79 -1.29 8.90
C LEU A 158 5.54 -1.91 9.53
N GLU A 159 5.56 -3.21 9.81
CA GLU A 159 4.46 -3.90 10.50
C GLU A 159 4.31 -3.42 11.97
N SER A 160 5.43 -3.20 12.68
CA SER A 160 5.41 -2.62 14.03
C SER A 160 4.83 -1.20 14.00
N LEU A 161 5.26 -0.35 13.06
CA LEU A 161 4.67 0.98 12.87
C LEU A 161 3.16 0.90 12.59
N ARG A 162 2.74 0.00 11.69
CA ARG A 162 1.33 -0.22 11.36
C ARG A 162 0.51 -0.50 12.61
N THR A 163 0.99 -1.40 13.44
CA THR A 163 0.25 -1.89 14.61
C THR A 163 0.28 -0.89 15.77
N GLU A 164 1.46 -0.37 16.10
CA GLU A 164 1.66 0.40 17.34
C GLU A 164 1.38 1.90 17.17
N VAL A 165 1.65 2.45 15.96
CA VAL A 165 1.50 3.88 15.70
C VAL A 165 0.23 4.20 14.94
N TYR A 166 -0.10 3.41 13.91
CA TYR A 166 -1.18 3.73 12.97
C TYR A 166 -2.48 2.94 13.23
N GLY A 167 -2.54 2.13 14.30
CA GLY A 167 -3.77 1.44 14.68
C GLY A 167 -4.24 0.40 13.66
N GLY A 168 -3.30 -0.22 12.95
CA GLY A 168 -3.56 -1.30 11.99
C GLY A 168 -3.57 -0.90 10.52
N VAL A 169 -3.57 0.41 10.19
CA VAL A 169 -3.65 0.89 8.80
C VAL A 169 -2.56 1.91 8.52
N LEU A 170 -1.54 1.55 7.74
CA LEU A 170 -0.53 2.49 7.23
C LEU A 170 -1.14 3.41 6.16
N PRO A 171 -0.56 4.61 5.96
CA PRO A 171 -0.84 5.41 4.78
C PRO A 171 -0.59 4.60 3.49
N SER A 172 -1.31 4.93 2.41
CA SER A 172 -1.15 4.22 1.13
C SER A 172 0.27 4.33 0.58
N ASP A 173 0.72 3.32 -0.16
CA ASP A 173 2.06 3.28 -0.76
C ASP A 173 2.32 4.51 -1.64
N ALA A 174 1.31 4.97 -2.39
CA ALA A 174 1.38 6.19 -3.19
C ALA A 174 1.59 7.44 -2.32
N HIS A 175 0.90 7.53 -1.18
CA HIS A 175 1.07 8.64 -0.24
C HIS A 175 2.45 8.64 0.40
N LEU A 176 2.93 7.48 0.85
CA LEU A 176 4.28 7.34 1.42
C LEU A 176 5.37 7.70 0.41
N ALA A 177 5.22 7.27 -0.85
CA ALA A 177 6.17 7.62 -1.91
C ALA A 177 6.18 9.14 -2.18
N SER A 178 4.99 9.75 -2.32
CA SER A 178 4.86 11.19 -2.57
C SER A 178 5.42 12.03 -1.41
N GLU A 179 5.05 11.69 -0.17
CA GLU A 179 5.45 12.42 1.01
C GLU A 179 6.95 12.26 1.31
N GLY A 180 7.50 11.04 1.14
CA GLY A 180 8.92 10.77 1.30
C GLY A 180 9.77 11.53 0.30
N ASN A 181 9.39 11.53 -0.97
CA ASN A 181 10.07 12.29 -2.00
C ASN A 181 9.99 13.81 -1.75
N ARG A 182 8.83 14.30 -1.31
CA ARG A 182 8.64 15.71 -0.96
C ARG A 182 9.55 16.14 0.20
N LYS A 183 9.61 15.35 1.27
CA LYS A 183 10.40 15.67 2.46
C LYS A 183 11.90 15.51 2.26
N SER A 184 12.32 14.49 1.49
CA SER A 184 13.74 14.26 1.17
C SER A 184 14.28 15.16 0.06
N GLY A 185 13.41 15.83 -0.69
CA GLY A 185 13.80 16.62 -1.87
C GLY A 185 14.32 15.75 -3.03
N SER A 186 14.00 14.46 -3.06
CA SER A 186 14.46 13.49 -4.04
C SER A 186 13.27 12.73 -4.65
N THR A 187 13.49 11.95 -5.71
CA THR A 187 12.45 11.13 -6.35
C THR A 187 12.82 9.65 -6.34
N VAL A 188 13.35 9.19 -5.20
CA VAL A 188 13.86 7.81 -5.04
C VAL A 188 12.78 6.80 -4.68
N LEU A 189 11.64 7.24 -4.13
CA LEU A 189 10.52 6.38 -3.78
C LEU A 189 9.47 6.36 -4.89
N THR A 190 9.12 5.17 -5.34
CA THR A 190 7.92 4.90 -6.14
C THR A 190 6.92 4.10 -5.32
N GLU A 191 5.65 4.12 -5.70
CA GLU A 191 4.64 3.28 -5.05
C GLU A 191 5.02 1.80 -5.05
N ALA A 192 5.55 1.30 -6.19
CA ALA A 192 6.04 -0.07 -6.30
C ALA A 192 7.22 -0.36 -5.36
N ALA A 193 8.15 0.61 -5.17
CA ALA A 193 9.25 0.47 -4.23
C ALA A 193 8.76 0.39 -2.78
N VAL A 194 7.82 1.26 -2.38
CA VAL A 194 7.22 1.21 -1.03
C VAL A 194 6.52 -0.12 -0.79
N ARG A 195 5.76 -0.61 -1.78
CA ARG A 195 5.10 -1.93 -1.70
C ARG A 195 6.12 -3.05 -1.52
N SER A 196 7.20 -3.05 -2.29
CA SER A 196 8.27 -4.05 -2.20
C SER A 196 8.99 -4.01 -0.83
N LEU A 197 9.20 -2.83 -0.25
CA LEU A 197 9.73 -2.68 1.09
C LEU A 197 8.77 -3.21 2.17
N ARG A 198 7.47 -2.98 2.00
CA ARG A 198 6.42 -3.45 2.91
C ARG A 198 6.28 -4.97 2.89
N THR A 199 6.38 -5.59 1.73
CA THR A 199 6.29 -7.05 1.58
C THR A 199 7.60 -7.78 1.89
N GLY A 200 8.70 -7.04 2.04
CA GLY A 200 10.04 -7.62 2.24
C GLY A 200 10.66 -8.18 0.96
N GLU A 201 10.03 -7.98 -0.20
CA GLU A 201 10.51 -8.49 -1.50
C GLU A 201 11.67 -7.66 -2.07
N ALA A 202 12.00 -6.51 -1.50
CA ALA A 202 13.13 -5.69 -1.92
C ALA A 202 14.45 -6.42 -1.60
N ALA A 203 15.20 -6.79 -2.64
CA ALA A 203 16.51 -7.40 -2.48
C ALA A 203 17.51 -6.41 -1.87
N GLU A 204 17.58 -5.20 -2.41
CA GLU A 204 18.32 -4.04 -1.87
C GLU A 204 17.49 -2.78 -2.14
N PRO A 205 17.16 -1.99 -1.10
CA PRO A 205 16.55 -0.68 -1.28
C PRO A 205 17.48 0.24 -2.07
N ALA A 206 16.94 1.05 -2.97
CA ALA A 206 17.73 2.07 -3.64
C ALA A 206 18.34 3.04 -2.61
N ASP A 207 19.52 3.59 -2.94
CA ASP A 207 20.20 4.56 -2.07
C ASP A 207 19.25 5.70 -1.68
N GLY A 208 19.13 5.96 -0.38
CA GLY A 208 18.25 6.97 0.17
C GLY A 208 16.76 6.62 0.23
N ALA A 209 16.33 5.45 -0.26
CA ALA A 209 14.91 5.06 -0.22
C ALA A 209 14.41 4.84 1.21
N LEU A 210 15.22 4.22 2.07
CA LEU A 210 14.90 4.03 3.49
C LEU A 210 14.82 5.35 4.25
N ASP A 211 15.69 6.31 3.93
CA ASP A 211 15.68 7.64 4.54
C ASP A 211 14.43 8.42 4.13
N ALA A 212 14.08 8.38 2.84
CA ALA A 212 12.87 9.02 2.35
C ALA A 212 11.62 8.37 2.97
N LEU A 213 11.60 7.04 3.13
CA LEU A 213 10.51 6.31 3.80
C LEU A 213 10.42 6.69 5.29
N ALA A 214 11.54 6.81 5.99
CA ALA A 214 11.60 7.26 7.38
C ALA A 214 11.00 8.66 7.52
N LEU A 215 11.38 9.59 6.64
CA LEU A 215 10.81 10.93 6.59
C LEU A 215 9.31 10.92 6.31
N ALA A 216 8.83 10.05 5.42
CA ALA A 216 7.39 9.91 5.13
C ALA A 216 6.60 9.49 6.37
N LEU A 217 7.15 8.55 7.15
CA LEU A 217 6.53 8.00 8.35
C LEU A 217 6.81 8.84 9.61
N ASP A 218 7.64 9.88 9.45
CA ASP A 218 8.02 10.79 10.53
C ASP A 218 8.72 10.06 11.69
N VAL A 219 9.67 9.17 11.33
CA VAL A 219 10.56 8.44 12.22
C VAL A 219 12.02 8.75 11.85
N PRO A 220 12.98 8.65 12.80
CA PRO A 220 14.39 8.82 12.47
C PRO A 220 14.87 7.77 11.45
N PRO A 221 15.77 8.09 10.51
CA PRO A 221 16.33 7.13 9.56
C PRO A 221 17.02 5.91 10.21
N VAL A 222 17.58 6.09 11.40
CA VAL A 222 18.20 5.02 12.21
C VAL A 222 17.21 3.88 12.47
N TYR A 223 15.92 4.16 12.57
CA TYR A 223 14.89 3.15 12.77
C TYR A 223 14.94 2.01 11.74
N PHE A 224 15.18 2.30 10.46
CA PHE A 224 15.29 1.27 9.43
C PHE A 224 16.70 0.70 9.26
N ARG A 225 17.73 1.41 9.72
CA ARG A 225 19.13 1.02 9.52
C ARG A 225 19.68 0.09 10.60
N GLN A 226 19.25 0.27 11.84
CA GLN A 226 19.71 -0.52 12.99
C GLN A 226 18.65 -1.57 13.37
N ASP A 227 19.05 -2.60 14.07
CA ASP A 227 18.17 -3.66 14.60
C ASP A 227 18.35 -3.71 16.13
N ASP A 228 17.95 -2.62 16.79
CA ASP A 228 18.02 -2.45 18.25
C ASP A 228 16.59 -2.38 18.82
N PRO A 229 16.13 -3.44 19.52
CA PRO A 229 14.77 -3.49 20.04
C PRO A 229 14.44 -2.38 21.06
N GLU A 230 15.43 -1.90 21.83
CA GLU A 230 15.19 -0.84 22.81
C GLU A 230 15.00 0.51 22.13
N VAL A 231 15.87 0.81 21.16
CA VAL A 231 15.74 2.03 20.32
C VAL A 231 14.43 1.98 19.51
N ASP A 232 14.10 0.84 18.93
CA ASP A 232 12.85 0.67 18.18
C ASP A 232 11.62 0.93 19.07
N ALA A 233 11.58 0.36 20.29
CA ALA A 233 10.47 0.56 21.21
C ALA A 233 10.34 2.03 21.64
N LEU A 234 11.44 2.73 21.85
CA LEU A 234 11.45 4.15 22.20
C LEU A 234 10.93 5.01 21.05
N ILE A 235 11.38 4.76 19.82
CA ILE A 235 10.90 5.47 18.61
C ILE A 235 9.39 5.24 18.41
N LEU A 236 8.93 3.98 18.49
CA LEU A 236 7.53 3.63 18.31
C LEU A 236 6.63 4.27 19.38
N SER A 237 7.03 4.22 20.65
CA SER A 237 6.25 4.82 21.74
C SER A 237 6.15 6.34 21.60
N THR A 238 7.26 7.01 21.31
CA THR A 238 7.30 8.47 21.07
C THR A 238 6.41 8.85 19.89
N ARG A 239 6.49 8.09 18.80
CA ARG A 239 5.68 8.34 17.60
C ARG A 239 4.19 8.08 17.83
N ALA A 240 3.84 7.03 18.59
CA ALA A 240 2.46 6.71 18.96
C ALA A 240 1.83 7.82 19.81
N VAL A 241 2.56 8.36 20.80
CA VAL A 241 2.13 9.49 21.62
C VAL A 241 1.87 10.70 20.73
N ARG A 242 2.81 11.05 19.85
CA ARG A 242 2.68 12.19 18.94
C ARG A 242 1.48 12.03 17.98
N ASN A 243 1.25 10.83 17.47
CA ASN A 243 0.12 10.57 16.57
C ASN A 243 -1.22 10.71 17.31
N ARG A 244 -1.35 10.11 18.50
CA ARG A 244 -2.56 10.24 19.34
C ARG A 244 -2.87 11.68 19.68
N PHE A 245 -1.82 12.44 19.99
CA PHE A 245 -1.92 13.85 20.28
C PHE A 245 -2.43 14.67 19.09
N THR A 246 -1.87 14.45 17.90
CA THR A 246 -2.33 15.11 16.67
C THR A 246 -3.81 14.83 16.40
N VAL A 247 -4.26 13.59 16.60
CA VAL A 247 -5.66 13.19 16.43
C VAL A 247 -6.56 13.86 17.48
N MET A 248 -6.09 13.99 18.72
CA MET A 248 -6.83 14.65 19.80
C MET A 248 -7.03 16.15 19.52
N VAL A 249 -5.98 16.82 19.04
CA VAL A 249 -6.03 18.23 18.62
C VAL A 249 -7.00 18.42 17.45
N ALA A 250 -6.90 17.58 16.44
CA ALA A 250 -7.78 17.66 15.26
C ALA A 250 -9.26 17.45 15.62
N ARG A 251 -9.55 16.73 16.70
CA ARG A 251 -10.92 16.53 17.23
C ARG A 251 -11.42 17.66 18.15
N GLY A 252 -10.64 18.73 18.33
CA GLY A 252 -11.02 19.87 19.18
C GLY A 252 -10.90 19.60 20.69
N ALA A 253 -10.41 18.45 21.11
CA ALA A 253 -10.23 18.11 22.53
C ALA A 253 -9.10 18.91 23.21
N GLY A 254 -8.32 19.67 22.44
CA GLY A 254 -7.21 20.48 22.93
C GLY A 254 -7.58 21.92 23.29
N GLN A 255 -8.84 22.35 23.13
CA GLN A 255 -9.25 23.74 23.43
C GLN A 255 -9.20 24.07 24.93
N ASP A 256 -9.28 23.06 25.80
CA ASP A 256 -9.28 23.22 27.25
C ASP A 256 -7.91 22.95 27.91
N MET A 257 -6.86 22.65 27.15
CA MET A 257 -5.54 22.37 27.70
C MET A 257 -4.75 23.69 27.85
N PRO A 258 -4.21 24.02 29.05
CA PRO A 258 -3.39 25.19 29.24
C PRO A 258 -2.21 25.25 28.30
N LYS A 259 -1.86 26.42 27.81
CA LYS A 259 -0.73 26.62 26.86
C LYS A 259 0.60 26.08 27.42
N GLU A 260 0.80 26.19 28.73
CA GLU A 260 1.99 25.67 29.42
C GLU A 260 2.12 24.14 29.30
N SER A 261 1.01 23.41 29.39
CA SER A 261 0.98 21.96 29.23
C SER A 261 1.28 21.55 27.78
N TRP A 262 0.90 22.38 26.82
CA TRP A 262 1.24 22.24 25.42
C TRP A 262 2.73 22.39 25.15
N ASP A 263 3.31 23.44 25.72
CA ASP A 263 4.73 23.75 25.59
C ASP A 263 5.59 22.66 26.25
N GLN A 264 5.25 22.21 27.47
CA GLN A 264 5.93 21.12 28.17
C GLN A 264 5.90 19.79 27.38
N LEU A 265 4.77 19.46 26.78
CA LEU A 265 4.65 18.22 25.98
C LEU A 265 5.45 18.29 24.69
N ARG A 266 5.45 19.46 24.04
CA ARG A 266 6.26 19.68 22.83
C ARG A 266 7.74 19.59 23.13
N ASP A 267 8.16 20.23 24.24
CA ASP A 267 9.56 20.25 24.66
C ASP A 267 10.02 18.85 25.07
N PHE A 268 9.21 18.07 25.80
CA PHE A 268 9.48 16.67 26.13
C PHE A 268 9.65 15.79 24.86
N ILE A 269 8.77 15.96 23.87
CA ILE A 269 8.89 15.23 22.59
C ILE A 269 10.16 15.65 21.85
N GLY A 270 10.51 16.95 21.88
CA GLY A 270 11.72 17.50 21.26
C GLY A 270 12.99 16.94 21.91
N GLU A 271 13.08 17.00 23.22
CA GLU A 271 14.21 16.50 24.01
C GLU A 271 14.43 14.99 23.79
N THR A 272 13.36 14.20 23.83
CA THR A 272 13.45 12.75 23.58
C THR A 272 13.94 12.43 22.17
N MET A 273 13.53 13.21 21.17
CA MET A 273 14.00 13.04 19.79
C MET A 273 15.46 13.45 19.60
N GLU A 274 15.90 14.54 20.27
CA GLU A 274 17.29 14.98 20.24
C GLU A 274 18.22 13.97 20.94
N GLU A 275 17.78 13.36 22.03
CA GLU A 275 18.53 12.32 22.76
C GLU A 275 18.74 11.07 21.89
N ILE A 276 17.70 10.61 21.16
CA ILE A 276 17.80 9.50 20.20
C ILE A 276 18.78 9.82 19.06
N LEU A 277 18.79 11.06 18.57
CA LEU A 277 19.66 11.48 17.48
C LEU A 277 21.12 11.69 17.95
N ALA A 278 21.33 12.14 19.18
CA ALA A 278 22.67 12.37 19.75
C ALA A 278 23.40 11.05 20.05
N ASP A 279 22.71 10.00 20.44
CA ASP A 279 23.29 8.68 20.66
C ASP A 279 23.81 8.06 19.35
N ASP A 280 23.21 8.40 18.19
CA ASP A 280 23.65 7.95 16.87
C ASP A 280 25.00 8.61 16.43
N GLU A 281 25.24 9.86 16.81
CA GLU A 281 26.51 10.55 16.52
C GLU A 281 27.71 10.05 17.40
N ASN A 282 27.41 9.60 18.60
CA ASN A 282 28.47 9.11 19.54
C ASN A 282 28.81 7.63 19.36
N GLY A 283 28.04 6.86 18.62
CA GLY A 283 28.19 5.41 18.37
C GLY A 283 29.09 5.03 17.19
N ARG A 284 29.79 5.97 16.52
CA ARG A 284 30.73 5.64 15.45
C ARG A 284 32.13 5.38 16.06
N PRO A 285 32.63 4.13 16.09
CA PRO A 285 34.06 3.90 16.25
C PRO A 285 34.79 4.35 14.98
N ALA A 286 35.90 5.03 15.16
CA ALA A 286 36.83 5.54 14.16
C ALA A 286 37.46 4.43 13.30
#